data_4dc83922fe25e2983bd3e9081c3a060b
#
_entry.id   4dc83922fe25e2983bd3e9081c3a060b
#
_cell.length_a   1.000
_cell.length_b   1.000
_cell.length_c   1.000
_cell.angle_alpha   90.00
_cell.angle_beta   90.00
_cell.angle_gamma   90.00
#
_symmetry.space_group_name_H-M   'P 1'
#
loop_
_entity.id
_entity.type
_entity.pdbx_description
1 polymer ?
#
loop_
_entity_poly.entity_id
_entity_poly.type
_entity_poly.pdbx_seq_one_letter_code
_entity_poly.pdbx_strand_id
1 'polypeptide(L)'
;MISLQNQTAKTMSEIPKKRGGRRDGAGRKSKTGEATTVKRIPVSLIPTVDAMIASSALPPDSLIPISRTNLKVPVALEKVPAGFPSPAEPYVADYLDFNEYLIANPSATFAARSGGYSMLDAGISKDDILIIDRSKTPKHGDIVMADLGNEFTIKRLYKVPGRKPELHSENASGEYPDFVPTDEDTWSVVGVVTFVIKDVRQGG
;
A
#
# COMPACT_ATOMS: atom_id res chain seq x y z
N MET A 1 37.43 -79.28 46.28
CA MET A 1 36.86 -79.50 44.94
C MET A 1 36.03 -78.28 44.66
N ILE A 2 36.55 -77.44 44.03
CA ILE A 2 36.34 -76.62 42.81
C ILE A 2 34.83 -76.33 42.56
N SER A 3 34.40 -75.09 42.72
CA SER A 3 33.30 -74.52 41.99
C SER A 3 33.60 -73.11 41.60
N LEU A 4 33.64 -72.93 40.30
CA LEU A 4 33.85 -71.62 39.59
C LEU A 4 32.53 -70.88 39.55
N GLN A 5 32.53 -69.67 40.06
CA GLN A 5 31.43 -68.73 39.85
C GLN A 5 31.82 -67.77 38.74
N ASN A 6 31.07 -67.78 37.66
CA ASN A 6 31.21 -66.93 36.53
C ASN A 6 30.25 -65.73 36.76
N GLN A 7 30.85 -64.57 36.97
CA GLN A 7 30.09 -63.30 37.04
C GLN A 7 30.05 -62.65 35.63
N THR A 8 28.88 -62.64 35.04
CA THR A 8 28.62 -61.90 33.81
C THR A 8 28.33 -60.43 34.15
N ALA A 9 29.21 -59.59 33.76
CA ALA A 9 29.00 -58.13 33.81
C ALA A 9 27.94 -57.68 32.80
N LYS A 10 26.88 -57.08 33.32
CA LYS A 10 25.76 -56.53 32.55
C LYS A 10 26.12 -55.10 32.09
N THR A 11 26.45 -54.96 30.85
CA THR A 11 26.71 -53.66 30.20
C THR A 11 25.39 -52.87 30.17
N MET A 12 25.32 -51.77 30.88
CA MET A 12 24.20 -50.81 30.76
C MET A 12 24.37 -50.06 29.42
N SER A 13 23.48 -50.33 28.48
CA SER A 13 23.35 -49.58 27.26
C SER A 13 22.79 -48.16 27.59
N GLU A 14 23.55 -47.14 27.30
CA GLU A 14 23.08 -45.77 27.35
C GLU A 14 21.89 -45.57 26.41
N ILE A 15 20.74 -45.19 26.96
CA ILE A 15 19.56 -44.76 26.19
C ILE A 15 19.85 -43.38 25.64
N PRO A 16 19.85 -43.16 24.31
CA PRO A 16 20.09 -41.85 23.74
C PRO A 16 18.94 -40.90 24.17
N LYS A 17 19.30 -39.76 24.79
CA LYS A 17 18.36 -38.70 25.14
C LYS A 17 17.70 -38.18 23.86
N LYS A 18 16.40 -38.46 23.68
CA LYS A 18 15.57 -37.87 22.63
C LYS A 18 15.66 -36.36 22.74
N ARG A 19 16.27 -35.72 21.74
CA ARG A 19 16.16 -34.25 21.54
C ARG A 19 14.68 -33.93 21.42
N GLY A 20 14.21 -32.93 22.20
CA GLY A 20 12.82 -32.55 22.33
C GLY A 20 12.16 -32.35 20.96
N GLY A 21 11.16 -33.20 20.68
CA GLY A 21 10.33 -33.08 19.49
C GLY A 21 9.48 -31.80 19.56
N ARG A 22 9.10 -31.31 18.41
CA ARG A 22 8.18 -30.19 18.23
C ARG A 22 6.90 -30.45 19.00
N ARG A 23 6.60 -29.61 19.99
CA ARG A 23 5.31 -29.71 20.74
C ARG A 23 4.25 -28.99 19.86
N ASP A 24 3.12 -29.66 19.60
CA ASP A 24 1.96 -29.04 18.99
C ASP A 24 1.47 -27.88 19.86
N GLY A 25 1.33 -26.69 19.25
CA GLY A 25 0.89 -25.50 19.95
C GLY A 25 2.02 -24.66 20.60
N ALA A 26 3.30 -25.05 20.54
CA ALA A 26 4.42 -24.27 21.04
C ALA A 26 4.88 -23.24 19.99
N GLY A 27 4.31 -22.06 20.02
CA GLY A 27 4.69 -20.92 19.20
C GLY A 27 3.88 -19.69 19.58
N ARG A 28 4.43 -18.50 19.35
CA ARG A 28 3.68 -17.24 19.48
C ARG A 28 2.50 -17.28 18.50
N LYS A 29 1.28 -17.13 19.01
CA LYS A 29 0.08 -17.07 18.15
C LYS A 29 0.25 -15.98 17.09
N SER A 30 -0.08 -16.29 15.84
CA SER A 30 -0.11 -15.31 14.75
C SER A 30 -1.05 -14.16 15.09
N LYS A 31 -0.61 -12.93 14.87
CA LYS A 31 -1.47 -11.74 15.04
C LYS A 31 -2.57 -11.67 13.97
N THR A 32 -2.40 -12.34 12.85
CA THR A 32 -3.32 -12.34 11.70
C THR A 32 -4.26 -13.53 11.67
N GLY A 33 -4.10 -14.52 12.57
CA GLY A 33 -4.86 -15.78 12.56
C GLY A 33 -4.45 -16.79 11.48
N GLU A 34 -3.56 -16.41 10.57
CA GLU A 34 -3.08 -17.27 9.48
C GLU A 34 -1.87 -18.13 9.90
N ALA A 35 -1.66 -19.24 9.19
CA ALA A 35 -0.48 -20.08 9.39
C ALA A 35 0.79 -19.31 8.99
N THR A 36 1.76 -19.22 9.91
CA THR A 36 3.01 -18.50 9.67
C THR A 36 4.20 -19.44 9.60
N THR A 37 5.17 -19.08 8.76
CA THR A 37 6.46 -19.76 8.61
C THR A 37 7.60 -18.80 8.91
N VAL A 38 8.58 -19.25 9.71
CA VAL A 38 9.80 -18.47 9.97
C VAL A 38 10.76 -18.63 8.80
N LYS A 39 11.14 -17.53 8.16
CA LYS A 39 12.20 -17.49 7.14
C LYS A 39 13.30 -16.52 7.58
N ARG A 40 14.55 -16.85 7.26
CA ARG A 40 15.68 -15.93 7.46
C ARG A 40 15.76 -15.02 6.24
N ILE A 41 15.68 -13.72 6.48
CA ILE A 41 15.82 -12.69 5.44
C ILE A 41 17.02 -11.81 5.77
N PRO A 42 17.74 -11.27 4.77
CA PRO A 42 18.81 -10.28 5.00
C PRO A 42 18.27 -9.06 5.75
N VAL A 43 19.09 -8.52 6.66
CA VAL A 43 18.70 -7.36 7.49
C VAL A 43 18.32 -6.15 6.63
N SER A 44 18.98 -5.98 5.49
CA SER A 44 18.67 -4.93 4.51
C SER A 44 17.25 -4.98 3.93
N LEU A 45 16.59 -6.14 3.97
CA LEU A 45 15.22 -6.32 3.47
C LEU A 45 14.14 -6.17 4.56
N ILE A 46 14.53 -6.07 5.84
CA ILE A 46 13.57 -5.96 6.95
C ILE A 46 12.64 -4.74 6.77
N PRO A 47 13.13 -3.51 6.46
CA PRO A 47 12.24 -2.36 6.27
C PRO A 47 11.22 -2.55 5.15
N THR A 48 11.62 -3.25 4.08
CA THR A 48 10.72 -3.56 2.96
C THR A 48 9.62 -4.54 3.38
N VAL A 49 9.98 -5.56 4.15
CA VAL A 49 9.01 -6.55 4.67
C VAL A 49 8.06 -5.92 5.67
N ASP A 50 8.56 -5.06 6.56
CA ASP A 50 7.72 -4.34 7.53
C ASP A 50 6.74 -3.39 6.83
N ALA A 51 7.19 -2.70 5.77
CA ALA A 51 6.31 -1.87 4.95
C ALA A 51 5.22 -2.70 4.23
N MET A 52 5.57 -3.89 3.73
CA MET A 52 4.61 -4.81 3.11
C MET A 52 3.57 -5.32 4.13
N ILE A 53 3.98 -5.66 5.35
CA ILE A 53 3.08 -6.09 6.43
C ILE A 53 2.16 -4.94 6.85
N ALA A 54 2.69 -3.71 6.96
CA ALA A 54 1.89 -2.53 7.28
C ALA A 54 0.87 -2.21 6.17
N SER A 55 1.20 -2.49 4.90
CA SER A 55 0.28 -2.29 3.76
C SER A 55 -0.89 -3.28 3.72
N SER A 56 -0.77 -4.44 4.39
CA SER A 56 -1.85 -5.42 4.46
C SER A 56 -3.03 -5.02 5.37
N ALA A 57 -2.92 -3.87 6.06
CA ALA A 57 -3.97 -3.34 6.94
C ALA A 57 -5.07 -2.54 6.20
N LEU A 58 -4.96 -2.38 4.88
CA LEU A 58 -6.00 -1.70 4.09
C LEU A 58 -7.12 -2.68 3.69
N PRO A 59 -8.38 -2.23 3.65
CA PRO A 59 -9.49 -3.10 3.28
C PRO A 59 -9.25 -3.69 1.88
N PRO A 60 -9.38 -5.02 1.72
CA PRO A 60 -9.02 -5.72 0.47
C PRO A 60 -9.84 -5.29 -0.74
N ASP A 61 -11.06 -4.79 -0.53
CA ASP A 61 -11.98 -4.45 -1.62
C ASP A 61 -11.70 -3.10 -2.29
N SER A 62 -10.82 -2.27 -1.70
CA SER A 62 -10.46 -0.94 -2.24
C SER A 62 -9.11 -0.92 -2.96
N LEU A 63 -8.34 -2.00 -2.92
CA LEU A 63 -6.97 -2.04 -3.44
C LEU A 63 -6.89 -2.82 -4.74
N ILE A 64 -6.28 -2.21 -5.75
CA ILE A 64 -5.87 -2.87 -6.99
C ILE A 64 -4.37 -3.21 -6.84
N PRO A 65 -3.98 -4.49 -6.84
CA PRO A 65 -2.57 -4.85 -6.76
C PRO A 65 -1.81 -4.36 -8.00
N ILE A 66 -0.70 -3.67 -7.78
CA ILE A 66 0.16 -3.18 -8.85
C ILE A 66 1.26 -4.23 -9.09
N SER A 67 1.26 -4.86 -10.27
CA SER A 67 2.34 -5.75 -10.68
C SER A 67 3.40 -4.98 -11.48
N ARG A 68 4.67 -5.33 -11.30
CA ARG A 68 5.76 -4.76 -12.10
C ARG A 68 5.73 -5.38 -13.50
N THR A 69 5.53 -4.55 -14.51
CA THR A 69 5.65 -4.91 -15.92
C THR A 69 6.69 -4.00 -16.58
N ASN A 70 7.39 -4.51 -17.61
CA ASN A 70 8.34 -3.71 -18.39
C ASN A 70 7.72 -3.25 -19.72
N LEU A 71 6.48 -2.78 -19.67
CA LEU A 71 5.78 -2.27 -20.83
C LEU A 71 6.13 -0.79 -21.05
N LYS A 72 6.92 -0.54 -22.07
CA LYS A 72 7.30 0.82 -22.47
C LYS A 72 6.43 1.29 -23.61
N VAL A 73 5.86 2.50 -23.45
CA VAL A 73 5.03 3.16 -24.46
C VAL A 73 5.86 4.26 -25.11
N PRO A 74 5.92 4.36 -26.45
CA PRO A 74 6.63 5.44 -27.13
C PRO A 74 5.95 6.78 -26.83
N VAL A 75 6.76 7.80 -26.56
CA VAL A 75 6.32 9.17 -26.32
C VAL A 75 6.70 10.04 -27.50
N ALA A 76 5.75 10.83 -28.01
CA ALA A 76 6.00 11.75 -29.10
C ALA A 76 6.98 12.86 -28.68
N LEU A 77 7.84 13.27 -29.59
CA LEU A 77 8.82 14.34 -29.35
C LEU A 77 8.15 15.68 -29.06
N GLU A 78 7.12 16.00 -29.80
CA GLU A 78 6.44 17.28 -29.69
C GLU A 78 5.17 17.18 -28.85
N LYS A 79 4.87 18.27 -28.14
CA LYS A 79 3.60 18.43 -27.43
C LYS A 79 2.48 18.60 -28.44
N VAL A 80 1.47 17.74 -28.36
CA VAL A 80 0.27 17.87 -29.19
C VAL A 80 -0.59 19.02 -28.64
N PRO A 81 -0.79 20.11 -29.39
CA PRO A 81 -1.63 21.22 -28.93
C PRO A 81 -3.09 20.77 -28.89
N ALA A 82 -3.79 21.10 -27.80
CA ALA A 82 -5.22 20.81 -27.65
C ALA A 82 -6.15 21.79 -28.38
N GLY A 83 -5.58 22.77 -29.06
CA GLY A 83 -6.30 23.79 -29.81
C GLY A 83 -6.06 23.71 -31.33
N PHE A 84 -5.15 24.53 -31.85
CA PHE A 84 -4.82 24.53 -33.27
C PHE A 84 -3.92 23.36 -33.66
N PRO A 85 -4.15 22.70 -34.80
CA PRO A 85 -3.27 21.64 -35.28
C PRO A 85 -1.87 22.23 -35.60
N SER A 86 -0.83 21.53 -35.17
CA SER A 86 0.56 21.74 -35.55
C SER A 86 0.97 20.61 -36.52
N PRO A 87 1.88 20.86 -37.47
CA PRO A 87 2.45 19.81 -38.32
C PRO A 87 3.04 18.71 -37.43
N ALA A 88 2.55 17.50 -37.56
CA ALA A 88 3.04 16.36 -36.78
C ALA A 88 4.31 15.83 -37.42
N GLU A 89 5.44 15.96 -36.74
CA GLU A 89 6.61 15.16 -37.06
C GLU A 89 6.54 13.83 -36.30
N PRO A 90 6.64 12.68 -36.99
CA PRO A 90 6.40 11.36 -36.37
C PRO A 90 7.65 10.84 -35.62
N TYR A 91 8.32 11.67 -34.88
CA TYR A 91 9.51 11.24 -34.13
C TYR A 91 9.15 10.80 -32.70
N VAL A 92 9.55 9.60 -32.34
CA VAL A 92 9.51 9.10 -30.96
C VAL A 92 10.68 9.73 -30.20
N ALA A 93 10.38 10.51 -29.17
CA ALA A 93 11.41 11.16 -28.36
C ALA A 93 12.00 10.19 -27.33
N ASP A 94 11.14 9.37 -26.73
CA ASP A 94 11.50 8.52 -25.60
C ASP A 94 10.48 7.39 -25.41
N TYR A 95 10.76 6.52 -24.46
CA TYR A 95 9.85 5.47 -24.04
C TYR A 95 9.50 5.66 -22.56
N LEU A 96 8.21 5.66 -22.26
CA LEU A 96 7.68 5.81 -20.91
C LEU A 96 7.24 4.44 -20.36
N ASP A 97 7.79 4.05 -19.23
CA ASP A 97 7.22 3.01 -18.38
C ASP A 97 6.27 3.68 -17.38
N PHE A 98 4.97 3.41 -17.51
CA PHE A 98 3.97 4.02 -16.62
C PHE A 98 4.15 3.60 -15.16
N ASN A 99 4.68 2.42 -14.88
CA ASN A 99 4.95 2.01 -13.50
C ASN A 99 6.07 2.85 -12.89
N GLU A 100 7.16 3.09 -13.63
CA GLU A 100 8.25 3.95 -13.15
C GLU A 100 7.79 5.41 -13.02
N TYR A 101 6.97 5.89 -13.96
CA TYR A 101 6.48 7.26 -13.97
C TYR A 101 5.51 7.57 -12.83
N LEU A 102 4.56 6.67 -12.58
CA LEU A 102 3.49 6.87 -11.61
C LEU A 102 3.90 6.48 -10.18
N ILE A 103 4.85 5.56 -10.02
CA ILE A 103 5.16 4.90 -8.76
C ILE A 103 6.59 5.20 -8.32
N ALA A 104 6.75 6.31 -7.59
CA ALA A 104 8.06 6.70 -7.07
C ALA A 104 8.57 5.75 -5.96
N ASN A 105 7.65 5.20 -5.16
CA ASN A 105 7.97 4.26 -4.08
C ASN A 105 7.05 3.04 -4.15
N PRO A 106 7.47 1.95 -4.83
CA PRO A 106 6.62 0.76 -5.02
C PRO A 106 6.16 0.08 -3.73
N SER A 107 6.93 0.19 -2.65
CA SER A 107 6.59 -0.44 -1.36
C SER A 107 5.56 0.36 -0.56
N ALA A 108 5.35 1.63 -0.90
CA ALA A 108 4.41 2.52 -0.21
C ALA A 108 3.28 3.03 -1.11
N THR A 109 3.28 2.68 -2.39
CA THR A 109 2.29 3.13 -3.36
C THR A 109 1.25 2.05 -3.64
N PHE A 110 0.00 2.44 -3.66
CA PHE A 110 -1.12 1.59 -4.05
C PHE A 110 -2.12 2.37 -4.91
N ALA A 111 -3.02 1.64 -5.57
CA ALA A 111 -4.11 2.22 -6.33
C ALA A 111 -5.45 1.99 -5.63
N ALA A 112 -6.36 2.96 -5.72
CA ALA A 112 -7.73 2.85 -5.27
C ALA A 112 -8.69 3.43 -6.32
N ARG A 113 -9.96 3.01 -6.29
CA ARG A 113 -11.01 3.64 -7.11
C ARG A 113 -11.71 4.73 -6.32
N SER A 114 -11.97 5.86 -6.98
CA SER A 114 -12.82 6.90 -6.42
C SER A 114 -14.27 6.40 -6.31
N GLY A 115 -14.87 6.53 -5.11
CA GLY A 115 -16.23 6.06 -4.84
C GLY A 115 -17.34 7.10 -5.09
N GLY A 116 -16.98 8.35 -5.38
CA GLY A 116 -17.97 9.43 -5.45
C GLY A 116 -17.51 10.66 -6.21
N TYR A 117 -18.25 11.74 -6.03
CA TYR A 117 -18.05 13.00 -6.76
C TYR A 117 -17.59 14.16 -5.88
N SER A 118 -17.20 13.91 -4.63
CA SER A 118 -16.80 14.97 -3.69
C SER A 118 -15.59 15.80 -4.13
N MET A 119 -14.85 15.35 -5.12
CA MET A 119 -13.65 15.99 -5.67
C MET A 119 -13.76 16.27 -7.18
N LEU A 120 -14.99 16.46 -7.66
CA LEU A 120 -15.28 16.65 -9.09
C LEU A 120 -14.57 17.88 -9.67
N ASP A 121 -14.57 18.99 -8.93
CA ASP A 121 -13.93 20.25 -9.36
C ASP A 121 -12.39 20.16 -9.31
N ALA A 122 -11.84 19.18 -8.59
CA ALA A 122 -10.43 18.80 -8.66
C ALA A 122 -10.12 17.84 -9.82
N GLY A 123 -11.10 17.52 -10.66
CA GLY A 123 -10.95 16.61 -11.79
C GLY A 123 -11.02 15.12 -11.41
N ILE A 124 -11.49 14.76 -10.21
CA ILE A 124 -11.67 13.38 -9.77
C ILE A 124 -13.15 13.02 -9.82
N SER A 125 -13.48 12.07 -10.67
CA SER A 125 -14.84 11.55 -10.83
C SER A 125 -14.97 10.16 -10.19
N LYS A 126 -16.18 9.70 -10.02
CA LYS A 126 -16.46 8.32 -9.63
C LYS A 126 -15.79 7.33 -10.60
N ASP A 127 -15.27 6.24 -10.08
CA ASP A 127 -14.58 5.15 -10.79
C ASP A 127 -13.19 5.52 -11.36
N ASP A 128 -12.69 6.75 -11.22
CA ASP A 128 -11.32 7.10 -11.52
C ASP A 128 -10.34 6.27 -10.67
N ILE A 129 -9.19 5.92 -11.23
CA ILE A 129 -8.13 5.23 -10.49
C ILE A 129 -7.17 6.28 -9.91
N LEU A 130 -6.99 6.22 -8.60
CA LEU A 130 -6.09 7.10 -7.84
C LEU A 130 -4.82 6.35 -7.48
N ILE A 131 -3.67 6.95 -7.79
CA ILE A 131 -2.37 6.46 -7.31
C ILE A 131 -2.04 7.18 -6.01
N ILE A 132 -1.85 6.44 -4.93
CA ILE A 132 -1.70 6.96 -3.57
C ILE A 132 -0.36 6.50 -3.00
N ASP A 133 0.45 7.47 -2.55
CA ASP A 133 1.76 7.23 -1.94
C ASP A 133 1.71 7.52 -0.43
N ARG A 134 1.93 6.48 0.36
CA ARG A 134 1.94 6.52 1.84
C ARG A 134 3.25 7.06 2.40
N SER A 135 4.32 7.08 1.62
CA SER A 135 5.62 7.59 2.06
C SER A 135 5.73 9.11 2.04
N LYS A 136 4.80 9.77 1.34
CA LYS A 136 4.80 11.23 1.26
C LYS A 136 4.26 11.86 2.54
N THR A 137 4.95 12.89 3.03
CA THR A 137 4.44 13.74 4.12
C THR A 137 3.37 14.67 3.57
N PRO A 138 2.10 14.58 4.05
CA PRO A 138 1.02 15.42 3.54
C PRO A 138 1.25 16.90 3.84
N LYS A 139 1.04 17.75 2.85
CA LYS A 139 1.17 19.21 2.91
C LYS A 139 -0.17 19.88 2.68
N HIS A 140 -0.26 21.14 3.06
CA HIS A 140 -1.40 22.00 2.70
C HIS A 140 -1.61 22.00 1.18
N GLY A 141 -2.84 21.76 0.75
CA GLY A 141 -3.22 21.70 -0.65
C GLY A 141 -3.07 20.32 -1.31
N ASP A 142 -2.47 19.33 -0.65
CA ASP A 142 -2.44 17.97 -1.20
C ASP A 142 -3.84 17.35 -1.18
N ILE A 143 -4.16 16.56 -2.22
CA ILE A 143 -5.30 15.65 -2.17
C ILE A 143 -4.83 14.38 -1.45
N VAL A 144 -5.57 13.98 -0.44
CA VAL A 144 -5.21 12.85 0.43
C VAL A 144 -6.33 11.83 0.51
N MET A 145 -5.95 10.58 0.73
CA MET A 145 -6.84 9.57 1.27
C MET A 145 -6.76 9.64 2.79
N ALA A 146 -7.88 9.83 3.46
CA ALA A 146 -7.98 9.88 4.91
C ALA A 146 -8.85 8.74 5.43
N ASP A 147 -8.48 8.22 6.61
CA ASP A 147 -9.26 7.30 7.42
C ASP A 147 -9.97 8.11 8.49
N LEU A 148 -11.29 8.05 8.51
CA LEU A 148 -12.15 8.72 9.50
C LEU A 148 -12.60 7.77 10.63
N GLY A 149 -11.94 6.62 10.77
CA GLY A 149 -12.23 5.58 11.76
C GLY A 149 -13.23 4.52 11.27
N ASN A 150 -14.27 4.91 10.54
CA ASN A 150 -15.28 3.99 10.00
C ASN A 150 -15.30 3.94 8.47
N GLU A 151 -14.67 4.90 7.81
CA GLU A 151 -14.69 5.03 6.36
C GLU A 151 -13.44 5.73 5.83
N PHE A 152 -13.12 5.47 4.56
CA PHE A 152 -12.08 6.19 3.85
C PHE A 152 -12.70 7.27 2.97
N THR A 153 -12.03 8.42 2.89
CA THR A 153 -12.45 9.53 2.03
C THR A 153 -11.28 10.12 1.26
N ILE A 154 -11.58 10.73 0.12
CA ILE A 154 -10.63 11.52 -0.68
C ILE A 154 -11.04 12.99 -0.55
N LYS A 155 -10.11 13.83 -0.08
CA LYS A 155 -10.35 15.25 0.19
C LYS A 155 -9.09 16.08 -0.05
N ARG A 156 -9.24 17.40 -0.20
CA ARG A 156 -8.13 18.35 -0.15
C ARG A 156 -7.76 18.62 1.30
N LEU A 157 -6.48 18.45 1.64
CA LEU A 157 -5.96 18.74 2.98
C LEU A 157 -5.71 20.24 3.16
N TYR A 158 -6.39 20.85 4.10
CA TYR A 158 -6.13 22.21 4.58
C TYR A 158 -5.33 22.14 5.87
N LYS A 159 -4.06 22.53 5.79
CA LYS A 159 -3.12 22.52 6.92
C LYS A 159 -2.49 23.90 7.07
N VAL A 160 -3.10 24.72 7.90
CA VAL A 160 -2.66 26.11 8.14
C VAL A 160 -2.04 26.21 9.55
N PRO A 161 -0.89 26.89 9.71
CA PRO A 161 -0.29 27.09 11.03
C PRO A 161 -1.26 27.67 12.04
N GLY A 162 -1.30 27.10 13.26
CA GLY A 162 -2.17 27.55 14.34
C GLY A 162 -3.63 27.09 14.27
N ARG A 163 -3.98 26.27 13.26
CA ARG A 163 -5.31 25.64 13.15
C ARG A 163 -5.18 24.12 13.06
N LYS A 164 -6.24 23.41 13.45
CA LYS A 164 -6.33 21.97 13.18
C LYS A 164 -6.40 21.75 11.68
N PRO A 165 -5.79 20.65 11.16
CA PRO A 165 -5.95 20.32 9.75
C PRO A 165 -7.41 19.94 9.46
N GLU A 166 -7.91 20.37 8.31
CA GLU A 166 -9.28 20.12 7.82
C GLU A 166 -9.21 19.37 6.48
N LEU A 167 -10.28 18.67 6.12
CA LEU A 167 -10.41 17.96 4.84
C LEU A 167 -11.57 18.57 4.07
N HIS A 168 -11.27 19.18 2.92
CA HIS A 168 -12.24 19.91 2.12
C HIS A 168 -12.64 19.14 0.88
N SER A 169 -13.92 19.14 0.60
CA SER A 169 -14.50 18.69 -0.67
C SER A 169 -14.26 19.75 -1.75
N GLU A 170 -14.12 19.29 -2.99
CA GLU A 170 -14.08 20.17 -4.17
C GLU A 170 -15.20 19.75 -5.13
N ASN A 171 -16.43 20.18 -4.81
CA ASN A 171 -17.61 19.99 -5.61
C ASN A 171 -18.59 21.14 -5.34
N ALA A 172 -18.87 21.92 -6.36
CA ALA A 172 -19.74 23.12 -6.28
C ALA A 172 -21.22 22.82 -6.01
N SER A 173 -21.65 21.52 -6.05
CA SER A 173 -23.05 21.16 -5.76
C SER A 173 -23.48 21.46 -4.32
N GLY A 174 -22.52 21.53 -3.38
CA GLY A 174 -22.79 21.69 -1.95
C GLY A 174 -23.30 20.42 -1.25
N GLU A 175 -23.39 19.29 -1.95
CA GLU A 175 -23.86 18.01 -1.39
C GLU A 175 -22.80 17.31 -0.54
N TYR A 176 -21.52 17.70 -0.68
CA TYR A 176 -20.40 17.06 -0.04
C TYR A 176 -19.79 17.97 1.02
N PRO A 177 -20.09 17.76 2.32
CA PRO A 177 -19.56 18.60 3.37
C PRO A 177 -18.05 18.42 3.55
N ASP A 178 -17.42 19.47 4.03
CA ASP A 178 -16.06 19.42 4.54
C ASP A 178 -16.02 18.65 5.86
N PHE A 179 -14.89 18.03 6.15
CA PHE A 179 -14.62 17.42 7.44
C PHE A 179 -13.72 18.35 8.26
N VAL A 180 -14.32 18.95 9.29
CA VAL A 180 -13.63 19.82 10.26
C VAL A 180 -13.54 19.03 11.58
N PRO A 181 -12.38 18.46 11.93
CA PRO A 181 -12.27 17.56 13.06
C PRO A 181 -12.43 18.29 14.39
N THR A 182 -13.20 17.70 15.30
CA THR A 182 -13.32 18.07 16.70
C THR A 182 -12.20 17.44 17.54
N ASP A 183 -12.22 17.63 18.87
CA ASP A 183 -11.26 16.97 19.78
C ASP A 183 -11.58 15.48 20.00
N GLU A 184 -12.78 15.05 19.68
CA GLU A 184 -13.26 13.67 19.86
C GLU A 184 -13.03 12.81 18.61
N ASP A 185 -12.78 13.44 17.44
CA ASP A 185 -12.60 12.74 16.19
C ASP A 185 -11.22 12.08 16.09
N THR A 186 -11.21 10.79 15.82
CA THR A 186 -10.01 10.04 15.51
C THR A 186 -9.93 9.86 13.99
N TRP A 187 -8.97 10.52 13.37
CA TRP A 187 -8.74 10.40 11.94
C TRP A 187 -7.26 10.44 11.59
N SER A 188 -6.89 9.94 10.43
CA SER A 188 -5.50 9.96 9.96
C SER A 188 -5.42 10.05 8.45
N VAL A 189 -4.29 10.59 7.93
CA VAL A 189 -4.00 10.53 6.50
C VAL A 189 -3.34 9.21 6.18
N VAL A 190 -3.95 8.45 5.29
CA VAL A 190 -3.44 7.16 4.78
C VAL A 190 -2.33 7.37 3.77
N GLY A 191 -2.48 8.36 2.87
CA GLY A 191 -1.48 8.69 1.87
C GLY A 191 -1.89 9.89 1.01
N VAL A 192 -0.94 10.36 0.20
CA VAL A 192 -1.13 11.48 -0.73
C VAL A 192 -1.48 10.94 -2.11
N VAL A 193 -2.54 11.45 -2.72
CA VAL A 193 -2.89 11.16 -4.12
C VAL A 193 -1.87 11.85 -5.02
N THR A 194 -1.13 11.07 -5.80
CA THR A 194 -0.09 11.59 -6.69
C THR A 194 -0.54 11.71 -8.13
N PHE A 195 -1.41 10.79 -8.57
CA PHE A 195 -1.96 10.79 -9.93
C PHE A 195 -3.41 10.33 -9.94
N VAL A 196 -4.13 10.77 -10.96
CA VAL A 196 -5.48 10.32 -11.30
C VAL A 196 -5.44 9.72 -12.70
N ILE A 197 -5.90 8.50 -12.85
CA ILE A 197 -6.01 7.83 -14.15
C ILE A 197 -7.51 7.74 -14.49
N LYS A 198 -7.87 8.37 -15.60
CA LYS A 198 -9.25 8.49 -16.07
C LYS A 198 -9.42 7.77 -17.40
N ASP A 199 -10.47 6.93 -17.53
CA ASP A 199 -10.90 6.42 -18.83
C ASP A 199 -11.87 7.42 -19.48
N VAL A 200 -11.36 8.20 -20.42
CA VAL A 200 -12.14 9.23 -21.11
C VAL A 200 -13.13 8.67 -22.14
N ARG A 201 -13.10 7.36 -22.45
CA ARG A 201 -14.05 6.71 -23.35
C ARG A 201 -15.35 6.35 -22.66
N GLN A 202 -15.32 6.16 -21.34
CA GLN A 202 -16.50 5.92 -20.53
C GLN A 202 -17.05 7.28 -20.04
N GLY A 203 -17.34 8.17 -20.99
CA GLY A 203 -17.79 9.53 -20.70
C GLY A 203 -18.86 9.55 -19.62
N GLY A 204 -18.64 10.38 -18.61
CA GLY A 204 -19.46 10.54 -17.43
C GLY A 204 -20.85 11.10 -17.68
#